data_b545ab00172b8be8cda6ba62a0c750fd
#
_entry.id   b545ab00172b8be8cda6ba62a0c750fd
#
_cell.length_a   1.000
_cell.length_b   1.000
_cell.length_c   1.000
_cell.angle_alpha   90.00
_cell.angle_beta   90.00
_cell.angle_gamma   90.00
#
_symmetry.space_group_name_H-M   'P 1'
#
loop_
_entity.id
_entity.type
_entity.pdbx_description
1 polymer ?
#
loop_
_entity_poly.entity_id
_entity_poly.type
_entity_poly.pdbx_seq_one_letter_code
_entity_poly.pdbx_strand_id
1 'polypeptide(L)'
;MAGAVSALFLLDIKGRVLIWRDYRGDVTAIEAERFFTKLIEKEAALYVNRSGVGMENFDCCIVKFVFKLLQGDPQSHDPVVYDNGVTYLFIQHSNIFLMTATRQNCNAASLLFFLHRTVDVFKHYFEELEEESLRDNFVVVYELLDEIMDFGYPQYTEAKILSEFIKTDAYKMEVAQRPPMAVTNAVSWRSEGVTYKKNEVFLDVVESVNILVNSNGQIIRSDVVGALKMRTYLRCDESGCSSFLDPTFLKTVIKFCLSLGNANENRILDGMPECKLGLNDRVLLEAQGRTTKGKAIDLEDIKFHQCVRLARFENDRTISFIPPDGSFDLMTYRLSTQVKPLIWVEAQVENHSKSRIEIMVKARSQFKERSTATNVEVELPVPADATNPNVRTSMGSASYAPEKDALIWKIRSFPGGKEYMLRAEFRLPSIVDEEATPERKAPIRVKFEIPYFTVSGIQVRYLKIIEKSGYQALPWVRYITMAGEYELRLI
;
A
#
# COMPACT_ATOMS: atom_id res chain seq x y z
N MET A 1 0.84 56.36 -13.57
CA MET A 1 1.50 55.28 -14.31
C MET A 1 1.94 54.25 -13.30
N ALA A 2 1.60 52.97 -13.49
CA ALA A 2 2.15 51.89 -12.67
C ALA A 2 3.68 51.91 -12.85
N GLY A 3 4.46 51.84 -11.77
CA GLY A 3 5.92 51.79 -11.87
C GLY A 3 6.33 50.51 -12.57
N ALA A 4 7.47 50.52 -13.26
CA ALA A 4 7.99 49.38 -13.96
C ALA A 4 8.39 48.25 -13.00
N VAL A 5 7.99 47.04 -13.27
CA VAL A 5 8.43 45.81 -12.58
C VAL A 5 9.86 45.49 -13.02
N SER A 6 10.75 45.16 -12.10
CA SER A 6 12.11 44.75 -12.42
C SER A 6 12.15 43.28 -12.89
N ALA A 7 11.50 42.40 -12.16
CA ALA A 7 11.43 40.99 -12.49
C ALA A 7 10.14 40.34 -11.97
N LEU A 8 9.71 39.25 -12.61
CA LEU A 8 8.62 38.39 -12.18
C LEU A 8 9.15 36.98 -11.92
N PHE A 9 8.72 36.38 -10.82
CA PHE A 9 9.16 35.09 -10.35
C PHE A 9 7.96 34.19 -10.08
N LEU A 10 8.09 32.92 -10.46
CA LEU A 10 7.23 31.81 -10.05
C LEU A 10 8.06 30.94 -9.13
N LEU A 11 7.61 30.77 -7.88
CA LEU A 11 8.36 30.07 -6.85
C LEU A 11 7.56 28.88 -6.32
N ASP A 12 8.26 27.84 -5.85
CA ASP A 12 7.65 26.75 -5.12
C ASP A 12 7.29 27.18 -3.68
N ILE A 13 6.62 26.29 -2.95
CA ILE A 13 6.24 26.52 -1.54
C ILE A 13 7.44 26.69 -0.59
N LYS A 14 8.65 26.33 -1.02
CA LYS A 14 9.90 26.50 -0.27
C LYS A 14 10.63 27.79 -0.62
N GLY A 15 10.08 28.57 -1.55
CA GLY A 15 10.66 29.81 -2.02
C GLY A 15 11.78 29.64 -3.05
N ARG A 16 11.93 28.46 -3.68
CA ARG A 16 12.87 28.27 -4.77
C ARG A 16 12.25 28.72 -6.07
N VAL A 17 13.03 29.43 -6.88
CA VAL A 17 12.59 29.92 -8.17
C VAL A 17 12.42 28.74 -9.15
N LEU A 18 11.20 28.56 -9.67
CA LEU A 18 10.88 27.60 -10.71
C LEU A 18 11.08 28.21 -12.09
N ILE A 19 10.49 29.40 -12.32
CA ILE A 19 10.57 30.19 -13.55
C ILE A 19 10.70 31.66 -13.17
N TRP A 20 11.51 32.42 -13.90
CA TRP A 20 11.62 33.84 -13.70
C TRP A 20 11.87 34.58 -15.00
N ARG A 21 11.42 35.84 -15.05
CA ARG A 21 11.66 36.74 -16.16
C ARG A 21 12.20 38.04 -15.64
N ASP A 22 13.38 38.39 -16.12
CA ASP A 22 14.02 39.67 -15.84
C ASP A 22 13.69 40.66 -16.96
N TYR A 23 13.14 41.81 -16.58
CA TYR A 23 12.75 42.87 -17.52
C TYR A 23 13.70 44.05 -17.50
N ARG A 24 14.52 44.20 -16.45
CA ARG A 24 15.36 45.39 -16.24
C ARG A 24 16.80 45.09 -15.82
N GLY A 25 17.12 43.90 -15.41
CA GLY A 25 18.47 43.50 -15.00
C GLY A 25 18.92 44.02 -13.64
N ASP A 26 18.01 44.50 -12.79
CA ASP A 26 18.34 45.13 -11.52
C ASP A 26 17.96 44.32 -10.28
N VAL A 27 17.27 43.16 -10.43
CA VAL A 27 16.94 42.24 -9.37
C VAL A 27 17.23 40.79 -9.82
N THR A 28 18.03 40.07 -9.04
CA THR A 28 18.46 38.70 -9.37
C THR A 28 17.58 37.66 -8.72
N ALA A 29 17.55 36.43 -9.31
CA ALA A 29 16.85 35.30 -8.75
C ALA A 29 17.35 34.93 -7.33
N ILE A 30 18.66 35.08 -7.07
CA ILE A 30 19.26 34.82 -5.76
C ILE A 30 18.74 35.79 -4.69
N GLU A 31 18.52 37.05 -5.05
CA GLU A 31 17.93 38.05 -4.13
C GLU A 31 16.49 37.67 -3.78
N ALA A 32 15.71 37.24 -4.76
CA ALA A 32 14.33 36.76 -4.57
C ALA A 32 14.25 35.54 -3.65
N GLU A 33 15.09 34.56 -3.86
CA GLU A 33 15.14 33.35 -3.01
C GLU A 33 15.56 33.67 -1.58
N ARG A 34 16.58 34.54 -1.40
CA ARG A 34 17.01 35.00 -0.07
C ARG A 34 15.91 35.76 0.66
N PHE A 35 15.21 36.63 -0.04
CA PHE A 35 14.07 37.35 0.53
C PHE A 35 12.99 36.36 1.01
N PHE A 36 12.61 35.44 0.15
CA PHE A 36 11.54 34.49 0.46
C PHE A 36 11.92 33.55 1.60
N THR A 37 13.16 33.08 1.65
CA THR A 37 13.67 32.27 2.79
C THR A 37 13.59 33.04 4.10
N LYS A 38 14.01 34.31 4.13
CA LYS A 38 13.87 35.17 5.32
C LYS A 38 12.41 35.40 5.73
N LEU A 39 11.51 35.50 4.75
CA LEU A 39 10.09 35.69 5.00
C LEU A 39 9.53 34.42 5.71
N ILE A 40 9.85 33.25 5.19
CA ILE A 40 9.45 31.97 5.80
C ILE A 40 10.01 31.83 7.21
N GLU A 41 11.29 32.12 7.43
CA GLU A 41 11.94 32.05 8.76
C GLU A 41 11.30 33.03 9.77
N LYS A 42 11.02 34.26 9.35
CA LYS A 42 10.36 35.26 10.20
C LYS A 42 8.97 34.86 10.63
N GLU A 43 8.20 34.31 9.72
CA GLU A 43 6.85 33.84 9.98
C GLU A 43 6.85 32.55 10.85
N ALA A 44 7.79 31.64 10.60
CA ALA A 44 7.99 30.48 11.46
C ALA A 44 8.34 30.87 12.90
N ALA A 45 9.19 31.90 13.08
CA ALA A 45 9.53 32.44 14.39
C ALA A 45 8.34 33.09 15.10
N LEU A 46 7.49 33.83 14.37
CA LEU A 46 6.25 34.41 14.91
C LEU A 46 5.26 33.34 15.34
N TYR A 47 5.18 32.23 14.59
CA TYR A 47 4.35 31.08 14.94
C TYR A 47 4.85 30.39 16.22
N VAL A 48 6.15 30.17 16.37
CA VAL A 48 6.78 29.61 17.59
C VAL A 48 6.44 30.46 18.80
N ASN A 49 6.59 31.78 18.69
CA ASN A 49 6.30 32.70 19.79
C ASN A 49 4.81 32.74 20.19
N ARG A 50 3.89 32.52 19.23
CA ARG A 50 2.44 32.48 19.51
C ARG A 50 1.97 31.14 20.05
N SER A 51 2.63 30.03 19.69
CA SER A 51 2.20 28.67 20.05
C SER A 51 2.86 28.14 21.31
N GLY A 52 3.87 28.81 21.89
CA GLY A 52 4.59 28.38 23.10
C GLY A 52 5.41 27.08 22.93
N VAL A 53 5.66 26.65 21.68
CA VAL A 53 6.45 25.44 21.36
C VAL A 53 7.93 25.80 21.46
N GLY A 54 8.73 25.05 22.25
CA GLY A 54 10.16 25.29 22.41
C GLY A 54 10.95 25.20 21.12
N MET A 55 12.08 25.91 21.06
CA MET A 55 12.98 26.05 19.89
C MET A 55 13.60 24.75 19.37
N GLU A 56 13.47 23.64 20.10
CA GLU A 56 14.08 22.34 19.74
C GLU A 56 13.43 21.65 18.50
N ASN A 57 12.30 22.19 17.99
CA ASN A 57 11.55 21.65 16.85
C ASN A 57 11.37 22.66 15.71
N PHE A 58 12.36 23.46 15.40
CA PHE A 58 12.30 24.54 14.39
C PHE A 58 11.90 23.98 13.00
N ASP A 59 12.47 22.85 12.59
CA ASP A 59 12.12 22.20 11.31
C ASP A 59 10.65 21.71 11.26
N CYS A 60 10.12 21.27 12.39
CA CYS A 60 8.70 20.89 12.50
C CYS A 60 7.78 22.13 12.43
N CYS A 61 8.26 23.30 12.88
CA CYS A 61 7.51 24.56 12.80
C CYS A 61 7.47 25.11 11.37
N ILE A 62 8.57 25.01 10.62
CA ILE A 62 8.61 25.34 9.19
C ILE A 62 7.62 24.46 8.41
N VAL A 63 7.62 23.16 8.65
CA VAL A 63 6.68 22.24 8.01
C VAL A 63 5.23 22.56 8.36
N LYS A 64 4.93 22.90 9.63
CA LYS A 64 3.59 23.33 10.03
C LYS A 64 3.18 24.67 9.46
N PHE A 65 4.13 25.58 9.32
CA PHE A 65 3.92 26.87 8.69
C PHE A 65 3.63 26.72 7.19
N VAL A 66 4.47 25.97 6.46
CA VAL A 66 4.24 25.62 5.06
C VAL A 66 2.89 24.92 4.89
N PHE A 67 2.53 24.03 5.82
CA PHE A 67 1.22 23.36 5.83
C PHE A 67 0.05 24.33 6.06
N LYS A 68 0.25 25.37 6.87
CA LYS A 68 -0.74 26.42 7.10
C LYS A 68 -0.88 27.36 5.89
N LEU A 69 0.23 27.65 5.19
CA LEU A 69 0.21 28.35 3.91
C LEU A 69 -0.61 27.58 2.87
N LEU A 70 -0.44 26.24 2.79
CA LEU A 70 -1.20 25.37 1.91
C LEU A 70 -2.69 25.30 2.26
N GLN A 71 -3.10 25.65 3.48
CA GLN A 71 -4.49 25.66 3.91
C GLN A 71 -5.25 26.95 3.54
N GLY A 72 -4.58 27.90 2.89
CA GLY A 72 -5.23 29.05 2.26
C GLY A 72 -5.91 30.02 3.21
N ASP A 73 -5.28 30.34 4.37
CA ASP A 73 -5.74 31.44 5.22
C ASP A 73 -5.23 32.77 4.63
N PRO A 74 -6.06 33.53 3.87
CA PRO A 74 -5.62 34.68 3.12
C PRO A 74 -5.24 35.88 3.99
N GLN A 75 -5.36 35.79 5.31
CA GLN A 75 -5.13 36.89 6.24
C GLN A 75 -3.76 36.90 6.94
N SER A 76 -2.85 35.93 6.59
CA SER A 76 -1.63 35.76 7.38
C SER A 76 -0.40 36.52 6.88
N HIS A 77 -0.41 37.07 5.66
CA HIS A 77 0.77 37.77 5.09
C HIS A 77 0.42 39.09 4.49
N ASP A 78 1.32 40.08 4.72
CA ASP A 78 1.30 41.31 3.97
C ASP A 78 1.73 41.03 2.52
N PRO A 79 0.86 41.22 1.51
CA PRO A 79 1.17 40.88 0.12
C PRO A 79 2.24 41.82 -0.50
N VAL A 80 2.68 42.82 0.23
CA VAL A 80 3.68 43.80 -0.18
C VAL A 80 4.71 43.93 0.92
N VAL A 81 5.96 43.61 0.63
CA VAL A 81 7.08 43.71 1.59
C VAL A 81 8.25 44.47 0.97
N TYR A 82 8.84 45.39 1.72
CA TYR A 82 10.04 46.11 1.33
C TYR A 82 11.25 45.55 2.08
N ASP A 83 12.27 45.06 1.35
CA ASP A 83 13.55 44.58 1.90
C ASP A 83 14.72 45.04 1.03
N ASN A 84 15.75 45.63 1.64
CA ASN A 84 17.01 46.01 1.01
C ASN A 84 16.89 46.84 -0.29
N GLY A 85 15.98 47.82 -0.34
CA GLY A 85 15.80 48.68 -1.51
C GLY A 85 14.96 48.04 -2.64
N VAL A 86 14.37 46.88 -2.40
CA VAL A 86 13.47 46.19 -3.32
C VAL A 86 12.10 46.03 -2.68
N THR A 87 11.04 46.33 -3.42
CA THR A 87 9.67 46.08 -3.04
C THR A 87 9.22 44.77 -3.70
N TYR A 88 8.84 43.79 -2.90
CA TYR A 88 8.32 42.50 -3.33
C TYR A 88 6.81 42.48 -3.16
N LEU A 89 6.10 42.11 -4.22
CA LEU A 89 4.65 41.92 -4.21
C LEU A 89 4.37 40.49 -4.64
N PHE A 90 3.63 39.75 -3.85
CA PHE A 90 3.38 38.35 -4.13
C PHE A 90 1.97 37.91 -3.76
N ILE A 91 1.52 36.91 -4.47
CA ILE A 91 0.27 36.16 -4.20
C ILE A 91 0.56 34.69 -4.18
N GLN A 92 -0.19 33.92 -3.41
CA GLN A 92 -0.14 32.47 -3.40
C GLN A 92 -1.30 31.92 -4.21
N HIS A 93 -1.01 30.90 -5.01
CA HIS A 93 -2.02 30.11 -5.71
C HIS A 93 -1.63 28.63 -5.68
N SER A 94 -2.51 27.78 -5.14
CA SER A 94 -2.23 26.33 -4.93
C SER A 94 -0.87 26.14 -4.24
N ASN A 95 0.04 25.43 -4.87
CA ASN A 95 1.37 25.11 -4.36
C ASN A 95 2.48 26.02 -4.90
N ILE A 96 2.15 27.18 -5.49
CA ILE A 96 3.11 28.14 -6.06
C ILE A 96 2.89 29.55 -5.55
N PHE A 97 3.95 30.36 -5.61
CA PHE A 97 3.89 31.81 -5.39
C PHE A 97 4.22 32.54 -6.69
N LEU A 98 3.39 33.52 -7.03
CA LEU A 98 3.69 34.51 -8.08
C LEU A 98 4.16 35.74 -7.41
N MET A 99 5.36 36.21 -7.76
CA MET A 99 6.00 37.40 -7.14
C MET A 99 6.54 38.34 -8.18
N THR A 100 6.29 39.65 -8.01
CA THR A 100 6.96 40.70 -8.72
C THR A 100 7.90 41.44 -7.79
N ALA A 101 9.06 41.86 -8.30
CA ALA A 101 10.03 42.67 -7.57
C ALA A 101 10.29 43.97 -8.32
N THR A 102 10.44 45.06 -7.59
CA THR A 102 10.76 46.37 -8.17
C THR A 102 11.60 47.23 -7.24
N ARG A 103 12.57 47.98 -7.80
CA ARG A 103 13.35 49.00 -7.07
C ARG A 103 12.75 50.40 -7.21
N GLN A 104 11.72 50.52 -8.03
CA GLN A 104 11.05 51.84 -8.24
C GLN A 104 9.74 51.89 -7.44
N ASN A 105 9.30 53.15 -7.21
CA ASN A 105 8.00 53.36 -6.61
C ASN A 105 6.89 52.87 -7.57
N CYS A 106 6.01 52.00 -7.10
CA CYS A 106 4.98 51.35 -7.90
C CYS A 106 3.59 51.49 -7.28
N ASN A 107 2.56 51.33 -8.09
CA ASN A 107 1.20 51.11 -7.59
C ASN A 107 0.98 49.65 -7.23
N ALA A 108 1.07 49.36 -5.94
CA ALA A 108 0.95 47.99 -5.42
C ALA A 108 -0.39 47.34 -5.78
N ALA A 109 -1.50 48.05 -5.72
CA ALA A 109 -2.82 47.53 -6.06
C ALA A 109 -2.90 47.10 -7.54
N SER A 110 -2.33 47.89 -8.45
CA SER A 110 -2.30 47.54 -9.89
C SER A 110 -1.46 46.29 -10.15
N LEU A 111 -0.30 46.14 -9.47
CA LEU A 111 0.57 44.98 -9.64
C LEU A 111 -0.02 43.71 -9.01
N LEU A 112 -0.65 43.82 -7.85
CA LEU A 112 -1.37 42.66 -7.27
C LEU A 112 -2.53 42.22 -8.17
N PHE A 113 -3.28 43.16 -8.73
CA PHE A 113 -4.33 42.86 -9.70
C PHE A 113 -3.76 42.17 -10.97
N PHE A 114 -2.61 42.66 -11.45
CA PHE A 114 -1.90 42.03 -12.57
C PHE A 114 -1.50 40.60 -12.25
N LEU A 115 -0.95 40.30 -11.05
CA LEU A 115 -0.61 38.95 -10.65
C LEU A 115 -1.83 38.04 -10.64
N HIS A 116 -2.98 38.49 -10.13
CA HIS A 116 -4.23 37.70 -10.19
C HIS A 116 -4.67 37.45 -11.63
N ARG A 117 -4.55 38.44 -12.52
CA ARG A 117 -4.86 38.23 -13.93
C ARG A 117 -3.91 37.25 -14.61
N THR A 118 -2.63 37.27 -14.23
CA THR A 118 -1.65 36.28 -14.72
C THR A 118 -2.05 34.84 -14.32
N VAL A 119 -2.55 34.65 -13.09
CA VAL A 119 -3.11 33.35 -12.66
C VAL A 119 -4.30 32.95 -13.54
N ASP A 120 -5.22 33.87 -13.83
CA ASP A 120 -6.37 33.56 -14.69
C ASP A 120 -5.93 33.19 -16.11
N VAL A 121 -4.90 33.85 -16.66
CA VAL A 121 -4.31 33.49 -17.96
C VAL A 121 -3.73 32.06 -17.93
N PHE A 122 -2.89 31.78 -16.94
CA PHE A 122 -2.30 30.44 -16.83
C PHE A 122 -3.35 29.32 -16.66
N LYS A 123 -4.40 29.57 -15.88
CA LYS A 123 -5.53 28.62 -15.76
C LYS A 123 -6.27 28.41 -17.07
N HIS A 124 -6.37 29.42 -17.90
CA HIS A 124 -7.01 29.25 -19.22
C HIS A 124 -6.22 28.29 -20.12
N TYR A 125 -4.88 28.29 -20.03
CA TYR A 125 -4.01 27.43 -20.83
C TYR A 125 -3.83 26.04 -20.23
N PHE A 126 -3.70 25.93 -18.89
CA PHE A 126 -3.32 24.67 -18.23
C PHE A 126 -4.46 23.99 -17.47
N GLU A 127 -5.64 24.63 -17.38
CA GLU A 127 -6.81 24.25 -16.57
C GLU A 127 -6.56 24.37 -15.08
N GLU A 128 -5.53 23.71 -14.53
CA GLU A 128 -5.07 23.85 -13.16
C GLU A 128 -3.64 24.40 -13.13
N LEU A 129 -3.40 25.34 -12.21
CA LEU A 129 -2.10 25.99 -12.05
C LEU A 129 -1.39 25.47 -10.81
N GLU A 130 -0.43 24.58 -11.02
CA GLU A 130 0.42 23.96 -10.01
C GLU A 130 1.88 23.92 -10.46
N GLU A 131 2.80 23.51 -9.57
CA GLU A 131 4.23 23.39 -9.87
C GLU A 131 4.49 22.50 -11.09
N GLU A 132 3.76 21.37 -11.19
CA GLU A 132 3.87 20.40 -12.28
C GLU A 132 3.45 21.00 -13.61
N SER A 133 2.32 21.72 -13.66
CA SER A 133 1.84 22.41 -14.88
C SER A 133 2.87 23.40 -15.40
N LEU A 134 3.58 24.11 -14.50
CA LEU A 134 4.63 25.06 -14.90
C LEU A 134 5.85 24.35 -15.48
N ARG A 135 6.25 23.22 -14.91
CA ARG A 135 7.40 22.45 -15.38
C ARG A 135 7.15 21.81 -16.74
N ASP A 136 5.96 21.27 -16.94
CA ASP A 136 5.62 20.59 -18.18
C ASP A 136 5.39 21.55 -19.34
N ASN A 137 5.00 22.81 -19.03
CA ASN A 137 4.68 23.84 -20.01
C ASN A 137 5.62 25.05 -19.96
N PHE A 138 6.86 24.91 -19.51
CA PHE A 138 7.76 26.05 -19.29
C PHE A 138 7.93 26.94 -20.53
N VAL A 139 7.90 26.37 -21.73
CA VAL A 139 8.00 27.15 -22.99
C VAL A 139 6.81 28.09 -23.13
N VAL A 140 5.59 27.56 -22.97
CA VAL A 140 4.35 28.35 -23.04
C VAL A 140 4.32 29.42 -21.94
N VAL A 141 4.83 29.10 -20.74
CA VAL A 141 4.92 30.06 -19.64
C VAL A 141 5.82 31.24 -20.01
N TYR A 142 7.01 30.99 -20.61
CA TYR A 142 7.88 32.05 -21.06
C TYR A 142 7.25 32.89 -22.17
N GLU A 143 6.61 32.26 -23.18
CA GLU A 143 5.89 33.00 -24.24
C GLU A 143 4.79 33.90 -23.66
N LEU A 144 4.01 33.36 -22.69
CA LEU A 144 2.99 34.16 -22.01
C LEU A 144 3.57 35.33 -21.20
N LEU A 145 4.68 35.08 -20.46
CA LEU A 145 5.33 36.13 -19.68
C LEU A 145 5.88 37.25 -20.56
N ASP A 146 6.35 36.96 -21.77
CA ASP A 146 6.84 37.92 -22.72
C ASP A 146 5.71 38.77 -23.34
N GLU A 147 4.54 38.16 -23.59
CA GLU A 147 3.40 38.90 -24.12
C GLU A 147 2.63 39.72 -23.10
N ILE A 148 2.51 39.24 -21.84
CA ILE A 148 1.76 39.95 -20.78
C ILE A 148 2.52 41.12 -20.16
N MET A 149 3.87 41.19 -20.33
CA MET A 149 4.69 42.26 -19.78
C MET A 149 5.85 42.63 -20.71
N ASP A 150 5.99 43.91 -21.02
CA ASP A 150 7.09 44.47 -21.82
C ASP A 150 7.85 45.53 -21.02
N PHE A 151 9.20 45.40 -20.94
CA PHE A 151 10.10 46.23 -20.13
C PHE A 151 9.61 46.52 -18.70
N GLY A 152 8.89 45.58 -18.09
CA GLY A 152 8.33 45.71 -16.74
C GLY A 152 6.99 46.48 -16.67
N TYR A 153 6.35 46.73 -17.79
CA TYR A 153 5.02 47.34 -17.86
C TYR A 153 4.00 46.29 -18.31
N PRO A 154 2.92 46.05 -17.53
CA PRO A 154 1.85 45.15 -17.92
C PRO A 154 1.24 45.57 -19.28
N GLN A 155 1.08 44.55 -20.13
CA GLN A 155 0.43 44.66 -21.44
C GLN A 155 -0.95 43.98 -21.40
N TYR A 156 -1.31 43.24 -22.44
CA TYR A 156 -2.58 42.54 -22.53
C TYR A 156 -2.58 41.31 -21.60
N THR A 157 -3.60 41.20 -20.74
CA THR A 157 -3.82 40.04 -19.84
C THR A 157 -5.14 39.33 -20.12
N GLU A 158 -5.71 39.50 -21.29
CA GLU A 158 -6.93 38.83 -21.69
C GLU A 158 -6.57 37.52 -22.40
N ALA A 159 -6.92 36.38 -21.81
CA ALA A 159 -6.59 35.06 -22.32
C ALA A 159 -7.07 34.84 -23.75
N LYS A 160 -8.24 35.38 -24.12
CA LYS A 160 -8.76 35.29 -25.49
C LYS A 160 -7.88 35.99 -26.54
N ILE A 161 -7.30 37.13 -26.20
CA ILE A 161 -6.39 37.88 -27.08
C ILE A 161 -5.07 37.12 -27.19
N LEU A 162 -4.53 36.66 -26.06
CA LEU A 162 -3.28 35.90 -26.01
C LEU A 162 -3.37 34.59 -26.82
N SER A 163 -4.50 33.90 -26.82
CA SER A 163 -4.70 32.66 -27.59
C SER A 163 -4.70 32.88 -29.11
N GLU A 164 -4.84 34.10 -29.60
CA GLU A 164 -4.67 34.43 -31.03
C GLU A 164 -3.19 34.50 -31.43
N PHE A 165 -2.30 34.88 -30.49
CA PHE A 165 -0.87 35.01 -30.71
C PHE A 165 -0.10 33.75 -30.33
N ILE A 166 -0.41 33.16 -29.18
CA ILE A 166 0.24 31.95 -28.67
C ILE A 166 -0.63 30.76 -29.00
N LYS A 167 -0.25 30.05 -30.05
CA LYS A 167 -0.96 28.83 -30.55
C LYS A 167 -0.30 27.53 -30.15
N THR A 168 0.70 27.59 -29.27
CA THR A 168 1.39 26.41 -28.76
C THR A 168 0.43 25.60 -27.91
N ASP A 169 0.22 24.33 -28.25
CA ASP A 169 -0.62 23.42 -27.47
C ASP A 169 0.03 23.18 -26.10
N ALA A 170 -0.59 23.69 -25.06
CA ALA A 170 -0.20 23.41 -23.69
C ALA A 170 -0.67 22.01 -23.27
N TYR A 171 0.17 21.29 -22.54
CA TYR A 171 -0.25 20.08 -21.86
C TYR A 171 -1.23 20.45 -20.75
N LYS A 172 -2.50 20.18 -21.01
CA LYS A 172 -3.55 20.33 -20.01
C LYS A 172 -3.42 19.22 -19.00
N MET A 173 -3.35 19.56 -17.73
CA MET A 173 -3.51 18.57 -16.69
C MET A 173 -4.91 17.98 -16.83
N GLU A 174 -5.01 16.69 -17.14
CA GLU A 174 -6.28 15.97 -17.06
C GLU A 174 -6.72 16.04 -15.59
N VAL A 175 -7.63 16.97 -15.32
CA VAL A 175 -8.40 16.96 -14.10
C VAL A 175 -9.25 15.71 -14.22
N ALA A 176 -8.82 14.61 -13.63
CA ALA A 176 -9.69 13.47 -13.41
C ALA A 176 -10.94 14.05 -12.78
N GLN A 177 -12.06 14.05 -13.52
CA GLN A 177 -13.35 14.54 -13.03
C GLN A 177 -13.57 13.80 -11.72
N ARG A 178 -13.34 14.51 -10.60
CA ARG A 178 -13.66 13.97 -9.28
C ARG A 178 -15.13 13.59 -9.37
N PRO A 179 -15.49 12.31 -9.19
CA PRO A 179 -16.89 11.94 -9.16
C PRO A 179 -17.54 12.90 -8.16
N PRO A 180 -18.76 13.40 -8.46
CA PRO A 180 -19.46 14.31 -7.56
C PRO A 180 -19.35 13.70 -6.19
N MET A 181 -18.89 14.48 -5.19
CA MET A 181 -18.76 14.01 -3.81
C MET A 181 -20.15 13.55 -3.38
N ALA A 182 -20.44 12.28 -3.68
CA ALA A 182 -21.52 11.62 -3.02
C ALA A 182 -21.22 11.76 -1.53
N VAL A 183 -22.21 12.02 -0.72
CA VAL A 183 -22.14 12.02 0.74
C VAL A 183 -21.95 10.55 1.16
N THR A 184 -20.82 9.98 0.74
CA THR A 184 -20.40 8.62 1.02
C THR A 184 -19.13 8.73 1.86
N ASN A 185 -19.07 7.93 2.88
CA ASN A 185 -17.93 7.82 3.77
C ASN A 185 -16.63 7.85 2.95
N ALA A 186 -15.65 8.64 3.36
CA ALA A 186 -14.37 8.81 2.68
C ALA A 186 -13.64 7.47 2.43
N VAL A 187 -14.05 6.43 3.12
CA VAL A 187 -13.59 5.06 3.03
C VAL A 187 -14.80 4.15 2.85
N SER A 188 -15.03 3.68 1.61
CA SER A 188 -16.21 2.87 1.26
C SER A 188 -16.26 1.50 1.93
N TRP A 189 -15.10 0.98 2.41
CA TRP A 189 -14.97 -0.35 3.00
C TRP A 189 -15.05 -0.37 4.53
N ARG A 190 -15.21 0.79 5.21
CA ARG A 190 -15.34 0.86 6.66
C ARG A 190 -16.39 1.89 7.08
N SER A 191 -17.31 1.48 7.93
CA SER A 191 -18.31 2.36 8.50
C SER A 191 -17.73 3.18 9.66
N GLU A 192 -18.21 4.41 9.84
CA GLU A 192 -17.92 5.26 10.98
C GLU A 192 -18.71 4.83 12.22
N GLY A 193 -18.24 5.19 13.41
CA GLY A 193 -18.96 4.94 14.67
C GLY A 193 -18.92 3.51 15.19
N VAL A 194 -18.08 2.64 14.61
CA VAL A 194 -17.91 1.25 15.07
C VAL A 194 -17.14 1.22 16.40
N THR A 195 -17.72 0.61 17.43
CA THR A 195 -17.09 0.51 18.77
C THR A 195 -16.98 -0.94 19.22
N TYR A 196 -15.83 -1.30 19.81
CA TYR A 196 -15.56 -2.62 20.36
C TYR A 196 -15.14 -2.54 21.83
N LYS A 197 -15.50 -3.55 22.62
CA LYS A 197 -15.04 -3.66 24.02
C LYS A 197 -13.53 -3.88 24.13
N LYS A 198 -12.94 -4.57 23.14
CA LYS A 198 -11.50 -4.82 23.02
C LYS A 198 -11.09 -4.51 21.60
N ASN A 199 -10.00 -3.77 21.45
CA ASN A 199 -9.43 -3.44 20.17
C ASN A 199 -8.34 -4.48 19.84
N GLU A 200 -8.64 -5.37 18.90
CA GLU A 200 -7.78 -6.52 18.55
C GLU A 200 -7.62 -6.62 17.03
N VAL A 201 -6.42 -6.98 16.61
CA VAL A 201 -6.09 -7.25 15.22
C VAL A 201 -5.43 -8.60 15.14
N PHE A 202 -5.99 -9.49 14.33
CA PHE A 202 -5.45 -10.81 14.05
C PHE A 202 -4.94 -10.84 12.63
N LEU A 203 -3.71 -11.30 12.44
CA LEU A 203 -3.07 -11.50 11.15
C LEU A 203 -2.65 -12.96 11.02
N ASP A 204 -3.31 -13.70 10.15
CA ASP A 204 -2.99 -15.08 9.82
C ASP A 204 -2.21 -15.10 8.49
N VAL A 205 -0.95 -15.50 8.54
CA VAL A 205 -0.13 -15.78 7.36
C VAL A 205 -0.35 -17.23 6.98
N VAL A 206 -1.11 -17.47 5.92
CA VAL A 206 -1.50 -18.80 5.47
C VAL A 206 -0.79 -19.11 4.16
N GLU A 207 -0.01 -20.20 4.13
CA GLU A 207 0.67 -20.68 2.93
C GLU A 207 0.10 -22.03 2.50
N SER A 208 -0.22 -22.17 1.23
CA SER A 208 -0.61 -23.42 0.59
C SER A 208 0.53 -23.91 -0.31
N VAL A 209 1.03 -25.10 -0.03
CA VAL A 209 2.13 -25.71 -0.78
C VAL A 209 1.56 -26.63 -1.85
N ASN A 210 1.82 -26.31 -3.12
CA ASN A 210 1.44 -27.12 -4.26
C ASN A 210 2.66 -27.90 -4.74
N ILE A 211 2.55 -29.22 -4.80
CA ILE A 211 3.64 -30.10 -5.24
C ILE A 211 3.09 -31.19 -6.15
N LEU A 212 3.76 -31.41 -7.26
CA LEU A 212 3.53 -32.52 -8.15
C LEU A 212 4.85 -33.28 -8.38
N VAL A 213 4.88 -34.54 -7.96
CA VAL A 213 6.05 -35.44 -8.14
C VAL A 213 5.68 -36.54 -9.13
N ASN A 214 6.57 -36.84 -10.07
CA ASN A 214 6.38 -37.95 -11.01
C ASN A 214 6.76 -39.31 -10.40
N SER A 215 6.55 -40.39 -11.16
CA SER A 215 6.88 -41.77 -10.73
C SER A 215 8.39 -42.02 -10.49
N ASN A 216 9.26 -41.15 -11.05
CA ASN A 216 10.71 -41.23 -10.86
C ASN A 216 11.21 -40.44 -9.64
N GLY A 217 10.30 -39.87 -8.84
CA GLY A 217 10.67 -39.03 -7.70
C GLY A 217 11.09 -37.59 -8.04
N GLN A 218 10.94 -37.17 -9.29
CA GLN A 218 11.30 -35.82 -9.71
C GLN A 218 10.12 -34.88 -9.47
N ILE A 219 10.41 -33.71 -8.93
CA ILE A 219 9.43 -32.65 -8.72
C ILE A 219 9.16 -31.98 -10.06
N ILE A 220 7.93 -32.10 -10.58
CA ILE A 220 7.49 -31.46 -11.82
C ILE A 220 7.04 -30.04 -11.56
N ARG A 221 6.29 -29.84 -10.49
CA ARG A 221 5.76 -28.52 -10.07
C ARG A 221 5.96 -28.35 -8.58
N SER A 222 6.41 -27.15 -8.21
CA SER A 222 6.52 -26.73 -6.82
C SER A 222 6.28 -25.23 -6.76
N ASP A 223 5.20 -24.82 -6.15
CA ASP A 223 4.87 -23.43 -5.91
C ASP A 223 4.20 -23.27 -4.54
N VAL A 224 4.35 -22.08 -3.98
CA VAL A 224 3.69 -21.69 -2.73
C VAL A 224 2.78 -20.52 -3.00
N VAL A 225 1.53 -20.64 -2.65
CA VAL A 225 0.54 -19.57 -2.69
C VAL A 225 0.30 -19.11 -1.25
N GLY A 226 0.61 -17.87 -0.97
CA GLY A 226 0.43 -17.27 0.34
C GLY A 226 -0.69 -16.24 0.39
N ALA A 227 -1.32 -16.13 1.54
CA ALA A 227 -2.33 -15.11 1.84
C ALA A 227 -2.12 -14.56 3.25
N LEU A 228 -2.17 -13.24 3.37
CA LEU A 228 -2.23 -12.54 4.65
C LEU A 228 -3.70 -12.23 4.94
N LYS A 229 -4.30 -13.01 5.82
CA LYS A 229 -5.71 -12.88 6.22
C LYS A 229 -5.80 -12.08 7.50
N MET A 230 -6.56 -11.00 7.47
CA MET A 230 -6.75 -10.15 8.64
C MET A 230 -8.17 -10.26 9.21
N ARG A 231 -8.24 -10.13 10.52
CA ARG A 231 -9.50 -9.86 11.24
C ARG A 231 -9.27 -8.69 12.16
N THR A 232 -10.05 -7.65 11.98
CA THR A 232 -9.90 -6.39 12.70
C THR A 232 -11.16 -6.04 13.48
N TYR A 233 -10.96 -5.73 14.75
CA TYR A 233 -11.97 -5.26 15.66
C TYR A 233 -11.41 -4.00 16.32
N LEU A 234 -11.43 -2.89 15.59
CA LEU A 234 -10.87 -1.62 16.02
C LEU A 234 -11.98 -0.58 16.14
N ARG A 235 -11.93 0.21 17.19
CA ARG A 235 -12.84 1.33 17.39
C ARG A 235 -12.55 2.41 16.34
N CYS A 236 -13.60 3.01 15.82
CA CYS A 236 -13.57 4.21 15.01
C CYS A 236 -14.27 5.31 15.79
N ASP A 237 -13.53 6.28 16.33
CA ASP A 237 -14.14 7.38 17.04
C ASP A 237 -14.64 8.42 16.04
N GLU A 238 -15.86 8.87 16.22
CA GLU A 238 -16.33 10.11 15.62
C GLU A 238 -15.41 11.21 16.16
N SER A 239 -14.68 11.87 15.24
CA SER A 239 -13.65 12.89 15.49
C SER A 239 -13.91 13.69 16.77
N GLY A 240 -12.87 13.76 17.63
CA GLY A 240 -12.87 14.37 18.96
C GLY A 240 -13.29 15.83 19.08
N CYS A 241 -14.56 16.11 18.85
CA CYS A 241 -15.21 17.40 19.06
C CYS A 241 -16.38 17.35 20.05
N SER A 242 -16.61 16.24 20.77
CA SER A 242 -17.85 16.09 21.54
C SER A 242 -17.73 16.30 23.05
N SER A 243 -16.66 16.93 23.58
CA SER A 243 -16.64 17.16 25.03
C SER A 243 -16.75 18.60 25.53
N PHE A 244 -16.84 19.62 24.66
CA PHE A 244 -16.90 21.02 25.15
C PHE A 244 -17.77 22.01 24.36
N LEU A 245 -18.56 21.61 23.37
CA LEU A 245 -19.42 22.54 22.62
C LEU A 245 -20.85 22.02 22.47
N ASP A 246 -21.83 22.95 22.68
CA ASP A 246 -23.26 22.74 22.51
C ASP A 246 -23.58 22.14 21.11
N PRO A 247 -24.37 21.06 21.00
CA PRO A 247 -24.71 20.39 19.73
C PRO A 247 -25.34 21.31 18.66
N THR A 248 -25.97 22.40 19.08
CA THR A 248 -26.56 23.40 18.19
C THR A 248 -25.53 24.31 17.54
N PHE A 249 -24.48 24.66 18.26
CA PHE A 249 -23.34 25.45 17.74
C PHE A 249 -22.51 24.64 16.76
N LEU A 250 -22.31 23.37 17.10
CA LEU A 250 -21.55 22.44 16.22
C LEU A 250 -22.24 22.25 14.86
N LYS A 251 -23.56 22.08 14.80
CA LYS A 251 -24.34 21.97 13.56
C LYS A 251 -24.26 23.23 12.70
N THR A 252 -24.17 24.39 13.31
CA THR A 252 -24.06 25.68 12.61
C THR A 252 -22.67 25.88 12.04
N VAL A 253 -21.59 25.51 12.77
CA VAL A 253 -20.22 25.58 12.34
C VAL A 253 -19.95 24.57 11.22
N ILE A 254 -20.46 23.35 11.33
CA ILE A 254 -20.34 22.32 10.28
C ILE A 254 -21.07 22.78 8.99
N LYS A 255 -22.26 23.35 9.10
CA LYS A 255 -22.99 23.91 7.95
C LYS A 255 -22.26 25.06 7.27
N PHE A 256 -21.60 25.91 8.06
CA PHE A 256 -20.78 27.04 7.56
C PHE A 256 -19.47 26.54 6.91
N CYS A 257 -18.79 25.55 7.50
CA CYS A 257 -17.61 24.93 6.91
C CYS A 257 -17.91 24.16 5.61
N LEU A 258 -19.07 23.50 5.51
CA LEU A 258 -19.52 22.81 4.30
C LEU A 258 -19.91 23.79 3.18
N SER A 259 -20.31 25.03 3.51
CA SER A 259 -20.63 26.06 2.52
C SER A 259 -19.39 26.74 1.93
N LEU A 260 -18.21 26.59 2.54
CA LEU A 260 -16.94 27.18 2.10
C LEU A 260 -16.08 26.27 1.19
N GLY A 261 -16.57 25.09 0.83
CA GLY A 261 -15.99 24.29 -0.27
C GLY A 261 -14.58 23.69 -0.06
N ASN A 262 -13.97 23.85 1.14
CA ASN A 262 -12.62 23.36 1.43
C ASN A 262 -12.60 22.34 2.58
N ALA A 263 -13.24 21.18 2.37
CA ALA A 263 -13.03 20.04 3.24
C ALA A 263 -11.83 19.22 2.68
N ASN A 264 -10.65 19.49 3.23
CA ASN A 264 -9.45 18.70 2.95
C ASN A 264 -9.72 17.21 3.24
N GLU A 265 -9.38 16.32 2.29
CA GLU A 265 -9.46 14.86 2.44
C GLU A 265 -8.79 14.32 3.73
N ASN A 266 -7.87 15.07 4.31
CA ASN A 266 -7.21 14.71 5.58
C ASN A 266 -8.08 14.88 6.83
N ARG A 267 -9.18 15.63 6.80
CA ARG A 267 -10.10 15.77 7.94
C ARG A 267 -11.11 14.65 8.07
N ILE A 268 -11.43 13.98 6.97
CA ILE A 268 -12.43 12.89 6.95
C ILE A 268 -11.82 11.57 7.45
N LEU A 269 -10.47 11.46 7.45
CA LEU A 269 -9.74 10.31 8.00
C LEU A 269 -9.35 10.48 9.48
N ASP A 270 -9.67 11.63 10.10
CA ASP A 270 -9.48 11.86 11.53
C ASP A 270 -10.45 10.98 12.34
N GLY A 271 -9.87 10.01 13.06
CA GLY A 271 -10.61 9.03 13.86
C GLY A 271 -10.60 7.60 13.32
N MET A 272 -10.17 7.38 12.08
CA MET A 272 -9.99 6.01 11.56
C MET A 272 -8.62 5.45 11.90
N PRO A 273 -8.54 4.19 12.39
CA PRO A 273 -7.26 3.56 12.69
C PRO A 273 -6.46 3.26 11.41
N GLU A 274 -5.22 3.68 11.33
CA GLU A 274 -4.28 3.32 10.27
C GLU A 274 -3.38 2.17 10.72
N CYS A 275 -3.24 1.14 9.91
CA CYS A 275 -2.33 0.02 10.15
C CYS A 275 -1.09 0.15 9.26
N LYS A 276 0.08 -0.17 9.83
CA LYS A 276 1.35 -0.29 9.09
C LYS A 276 1.97 -1.65 9.35
N LEU A 277 2.18 -2.40 8.28
CA LEU A 277 2.74 -3.73 8.28
C LEU A 277 4.08 -3.74 7.56
N GLY A 278 5.11 -4.27 8.21
CA GLY A 278 6.42 -4.52 7.62
C GLY A 278 6.74 -6.01 7.57
N LEU A 279 7.18 -6.48 6.40
CA LEU A 279 7.62 -7.86 6.18
C LEU A 279 9.15 -7.94 6.08
N ASN A 280 9.71 -9.15 6.04
CA ASN A 280 11.13 -9.39 5.80
C ASN A 280 11.46 -9.44 4.29
N ASP A 281 10.91 -8.53 3.51
CA ASP A 281 11.16 -8.37 2.09
C ASP A 281 12.64 -8.00 1.85
N ARG A 282 13.25 -8.59 0.81
CA ARG A 282 14.66 -8.39 0.44
C ARG A 282 14.94 -6.94 0.08
N VAL A 283 14.09 -6.33 -0.73
CA VAL A 283 14.24 -4.94 -1.17
C VAL A 283 14.22 -3.97 0.02
N LEU A 284 13.31 -4.19 0.99
CA LEU A 284 13.24 -3.40 2.21
C LEU A 284 14.50 -3.51 3.06
N LEU A 285 15.07 -4.71 3.16
CA LEU A 285 16.25 -4.96 3.99
C LEU A 285 17.50 -4.35 3.39
N GLU A 286 17.66 -4.42 2.06
CA GLU A 286 18.75 -3.80 1.33
C GLU A 286 18.69 -2.27 1.40
N ALA A 287 17.51 -1.68 1.25
CA ALA A 287 17.30 -0.23 1.39
C ALA A 287 17.63 0.30 2.80
N GLN A 288 17.51 -0.53 3.84
CA GLN A 288 17.87 -0.19 5.22
C GLN A 288 19.35 -0.45 5.55
N GLY A 289 20.19 -0.81 4.58
CA GLY A 289 21.62 -1.09 4.78
C GLY A 289 21.92 -2.30 5.68
N ARG A 290 20.93 -3.17 5.91
CA ARG A 290 21.09 -4.37 6.74
C ARG A 290 21.49 -5.55 5.85
N THR A 291 22.73 -6.01 6.00
CA THR A 291 23.23 -7.22 5.33
C THR A 291 22.40 -8.43 5.74
N THR A 292 21.65 -8.97 4.78
CA THR A 292 20.78 -10.12 4.99
C THR A 292 21.55 -11.42 4.86
N LYS A 293 22.09 -11.92 5.94
CA LYS A 293 22.50 -13.33 5.99
C LYS A 293 21.22 -14.20 6.06
N GLY A 294 20.68 -14.57 4.91
CA GLY A 294 19.82 -15.74 4.74
C GLY A 294 18.34 -15.67 5.16
N LYS A 295 17.72 -14.50 5.35
CA LYS A 295 16.30 -14.40 5.78
C LYS A 295 15.44 -13.42 4.98
N ALA A 296 15.89 -13.00 3.82
CA ALA A 296 15.12 -12.14 2.94
C ALA A 296 14.33 -12.99 1.95
N ILE A 297 13.10 -12.58 1.66
CA ILE A 297 12.23 -13.21 0.67
C ILE A 297 12.02 -12.29 -0.51
N ASP A 298 11.89 -12.90 -1.67
CA ASP A 298 11.50 -12.25 -2.90
C ASP A 298 10.06 -12.68 -3.20
N LEU A 299 9.14 -11.72 -3.12
CA LEU A 299 7.71 -11.98 -3.30
C LEU A 299 7.31 -11.72 -4.75
N GLU A 300 6.66 -12.70 -5.36
CA GLU A 300 6.15 -12.62 -6.72
C GLU A 300 4.62 -12.51 -6.73
N ASP A 301 4.05 -11.98 -7.82
CA ASP A 301 2.59 -11.89 -8.03
C ASP A 301 1.81 -11.33 -6.81
N ILE A 302 2.29 -10.22 -6.27
CA ILE A 302 1.65 -9.61 -5.10
C ILE A 302 0.35 -8.93 -5.54
N LYS A 303 -0.76 -9.28 -4.88
CA LYS A 303 -2.06 -8.63 -5.04
C LYS A 303 -2.53 -8.12 -3.68
N PHE A 304 -2.86 -6.83 -3.63
CA PHE A 304 -3.34 -6.18 -2.41
C PHE A 304 -4.85 -5.97 -2.43
N HIS A 305 -5.42 -5.94 -1.23
CA HIS A 305 -6.77 -5.45 -1.02
C HIS A 305 -6.86 -3.94 -1.35
N GLN A 306 -8.01 -3.48 -1.84
CA GLN A 306 -8.24 -2.06 -2.19
C GLN A 306 -7.95 -1.04 -1.06
N CYS A 307 -7.92 -1.48 0.20
CA CYS A 307 -7.60 -0.61 1.33
C CYS A 307 -6.11 -0.22 1.42
N VAL A 308 -5.21 -0.88 0.68
CA VAL A 308 -3.76 -0.65 0.75
C VAL A 308 -3.36 0.55 -0.11
N ARG A 309 -2.52 1.43 0.45
CA ARG A 309 -1.94 2.57 -0.26
C ARG A 309 -0.73 2.12 -1.07
N LEU A 310 -0.92 1.82 -2.36
CA LEU A 310 0.10 1.26 -3.25
C LEU A 310 1.32 2.18 -3.39
N ALA A 311 1.14 3.49 -3.51
CA ALA A 311 2.24 4.45 -3.65
C ALA A 311 3.26 4.37 -2.50
N ARG A 312 2.84 4.08 -1.27
CA ARG A 312 3.77 3.87 -0.16
C ARG A 312 4.51 2.55 -0.25
N PHE A 313 3.84 1.50 -0.72
CA PHE A 313 4.49 0.21 -0.92
C PHE A 313 5.55 0.27 -2.02
N GLU A 314 5.32 1.00 -3.09
CA GLU A 314 6.28 1.20 -4.17
C GLU A 314 7.53 1.94 -3.69
N ASN A 315 7.37 2.96 -2.84
CA ASN A 315 8.48 3.80 -2.37
C ASN A 315 9.30 3.15 -1.26
N ASP A 316 8.67 2.67 -0.19
CA ASP A 316 9.34 2.21 1.03
C ASP A 316 9.01 0.76 1.44
N ARG A 317 8.28 0.02 0.59
CA ARG A 317 7.83 -1.35 0.83
C ARG A 317 7.04 -1.53 2.13
N THR A 318 6.50 -0.45 2.68
CA THR A 318 5.64 -0.48 3.85
C THR A 318 4.18 -0.63 3.42
N ILE A 319 3.51 -1.66 3.90
CA ILE A 319 2.08 -1.88 3.64
C ILE A 319 1.29 -1.02 4.63
N SER A 320 0.76 0.12 4.16
CA SER A 320 -0.07 1.03 4.97
C SER A 320 -1.50 1.04 4.46
N PHE A 321 -2.46 0.95 5.39
CA PHE A 321 -3.87 0.82 5.03
C PHE A 321 -4.79 1.18 6.19
N ILE A 322 -6.03 1.54 5.85
CA ILE A 322 -7.13 1.63 6.80
C ILE A 322 -7.89 0.32 6.71
N PRO A 323 -7.87 -0.52 7.76
CA PRO A 323 -8.44 -1.86 7.68
C PRO A 323 -9.96 -1.82 7.55
N PRO A 324 -10.57 -2.65 6.69
CA PRO A 324 -11.99 -2.97 6.77
C PRO A 324 -12.34 -3.53 8.14
N ASP A 325 -13.59 -3.45 8.54
CA ASP A 325 -14.08 -4.10 9.75
C ASP A 325 -14.35 -5.58 9.51
N GLY A 326 -14.00 -6.44 10.47
CA GLY A 326 -14.16 -7.89 10.36
C GLY A 326 -13.03 -8.60 9.61
N SER A 327 -13.35 -9.62 8.82
CA SER A 327 -12.38 -10.51 8.15
C SER A 327 -12.21 -10.16 6.68
N PHE A 328 -10.96 -10.05 6.23
CA PHE A 328 -10.61 -9.79 4.83
C PHE A 328 -9.21 -10.31 4.49
N ASP A 329 -8.94 -10.51 3.20
CA ASP A 329 -7.63 -10.89 2.70
C ASP A 329 -6.84 -9.62 2.33
N LEU A 330 -5.84 -9.26 3.14
CA LEU A 330 -5.03 -8.04 2.96
C LEU A 330 -4.14 -8.12 1.72
N MET A 331 -3.48 -9.28 1.54
CA MET A 331 -2.51 -9.49 0.47
C MET A 331 -2.47 -10.97 0.10
N THR A 332 -2.32 -11.25 -1.18
CA THR A 332 -1.95 -12.58 -1.69
C THR A 332 -0.65 -12.50 -2.46
N TYR A 333 0.15 -13.56 -2.43
CA TYR A 333 1.43 -13.64 -3.12
C TYR A 333 1.70 -15.05 -3.61
N ARG A 334 2.62 -15.19 -4.55
CA ARG A 334 3.10 -16.47 -5.05
C ARG A 334 4.62 -16.52 -4.97
N LEU A 335 5.15 -17.71 -4.77
CA LEU A 335 6.58 -18.00 -4.83
C LEU A 335 6.80 -19.22 -5.71
N SER A 336 7.57 -19.04 -6.77
CA SER A 336 7.93 -20.11 -7.73
C SER A 336 9.25 -20.81 -7.36
N THR A 337 9.67 -20.71 -6.10
CA THR A 337 10.88 -21.37 -5.62
C THR A 337 10.67 -22.87 -5.50
N GLN A 338 11.67 -23.67 -5.90
CA GLN A 338 11.65 -25.10 -5.71
C GLN A 338 11.65 -25.46 -4.21
N VAL A 339 10.47 -25.76 -3.69
CA VAL A 339 10.29 -26.20 -2.31
C VAL A 339 10.41 -27.72 -2.26
N LYS A 340 11.19 -28.21 -1.30
CA LYS A 340 11.24 -29.67 -1.05
C LYS A 340 9.91 -30.12 -0.44
N PRO A 341 9.41 -31.34 -0.82
CA PRO A 341 8.22 -31.89 -0.22
C PRO A 341 8.33 -31.94 1.30
N LEU A 342 7.34 -31.39 2.01
CA LEU A 342 7.32 -31.39 3.48
C LEU A 342 6.98 -32.74 4.05
N ILE A 343 6.07 -33.47 3.41
CA ILE A 343 5.73 -34.87 3.72
C ILE A 343 5.97 -35.68 2.46
N TRP A 344 6.88 -36.60 2.54
CA TRP A 344 7.22 -37.53 1.48
C TRP A 344 6.49 -38.85 1.71
N VAL A 345 5.76 -39.33 0.72
CA VAL A 345 5.02 -40.61 0.81
C VAL A 345 5.37 -41.49 -0.37
N GLU A 346 5.84 -42.69 -0.09
CA GLU A 346 6.13 -43.72 -1.06
C GLU A 346 5.21 -44.90 -0.82
N ALA A 347 4.70 -45.49 -1.87
CA ALA A 347 3.93 -46.73 -1.79
C ALA A 347 4.56 -47.83 -2.66
N GLN A 348 4.67 -49.01 -2.12
CA GLN A 348 5.07 -50.23 -2.85
C GLN A 348 3.86 -51.16 -2.91
N VAL A 349 3.55 -51.60 -4.11
CA VAL A 349 2.43 -52.50 -4.37
C VAL A 349 3.00 -53.88 -4.76
N GLU A 350 2.74 -54.89 -3.96
CA GLU A 350 3.15 -56.26 -4.22
C GLU A 350 1.93 -57.17 -4.54
N ASN A 351 1.94 -57.76 -5.69
CA ASN A 351 0.93 -58.72 -6.10
C ASN A 351 1.36 -60.15 -5.65
N HIS A 352 0.77 -60.65 -4.56
CA HIS A 352 1.10 -61.98 -4.07
C HIS A 352 0.38 -63.09 -4.84
N SER A 353 -0.79 -62.77 -5.46
CA SER A 353 -1.54 -63.71 -6.32
C SER A 353 -2.52 -62.90 -7.16
N LYS A 354 -3.14 -63.50 -8.17
CA LYS A 354 -4.18 -62.85 -8.99
C LYS A 354 -5.37 -62.31 -8.18
N SER A 355 -5.50 -62.71 -6.91
CA SER A 355 -6.62 -62.35 -6.03
C SER A 355 -6.20 -61.57 -4.77
N ARG A 356 -4.91 -61.22 -4.62
CA ARG A 356 -4.40 -60.59 -3.39
C ARG A 356 -3.31 -59.58 -3.67
N ILE A 357 -3.53 -58.32 -3.24
CA ILE A 357 -2.60 -57.25 -3.32
C ILE A 357 -2.21 -56.80 -1.91
N GLU A 358 -0.92 -56.54 -1.72
CA GLU A 358 -0.38 -55.91 -0.54
C GLU A 358 0.21 -54.53 -0.90
N ILE A 359 -0.17 -53.51 -0.14
CA ILE A 359 0.30 -52.15 -0.28
C ILE A 359 1.08 -51.74 0.97
N MET A 360 2.36 -51.50 0.83
CA MET A 360 3.21 -50.92 1.87
C MET A 360 3.43 -49.45 1.62
N VAL A 361 3.13 -48.60 2.59
CA VAL A 361 3.24 -47.15 2.50
C VAL A 361 4.16 -46.64 3.58
N LYS A 362 5.07 -45.78 3.17
CA LYS A 362 6.04 -45.11 4.02
C LYS A 362 5.86 -43.62 3.92
N ALA A 363 5.50 -42.99 5.02
CA ALA A 363 5.36 -41.52 5.11
C ALA A 363 6.47 -40.94 6.00
N ARG A 364 7.19 -39.94 5.47
CA ARG A 364 8.31 -39.27 6.16
C ARG A 364 8.13 -37.78 6.18
N SER A 365 8.23 -37.16 7.36
CA SER A 365 8.25 -35.72 7.50
C SER A 365 9.65 -35.14 7.25
N GLN A 366 9.75 -34.11 6.38
CA GLN A 366 11.03 -33.50 5.95
C GLN A 366 11.19 -32.07 6.49
N PHE A 367 10.45 -31.68 7.50
CA PHE A 367 10.57 -30.41 8.20
C PHE A 367 11.23 -30.58 9.57
N LYS A 368 11.58 -29.44 10.21
CA LYS A 368 12.34 -29.44 11.48
C LYS A 368 11.59 -30.10 12.61
N GLU A 369 12.30 -30.81 13.49
CA GLU A 369 11.76 -31.57 14.64
C GLU A 369 10.89 -30.74 15.59
N ARG A 370 11.14 -29.43 15.70
CA ARG A 370 10.37 -28.52 16.55
C ARG A 370 8.96 -28.21 16.01
N SER A 371 8.68 -28.55 14.74
CA SER A 371 7.39 -28.34 14.11
C SER A 371 6.64 -29.66 14.05
N THR A 372 5.34 -29.60 14.13
CA THR A 372 4.48 -30.79 14.07
C THR A 372 3.34 -30.53 13.09
N ALA A 373 3.18 -31.41 12.11
CA ALA A 373 2.00 -31.37 11.25
C ALA A 373 0.80 -31.95 11.98
N THR A 374 -0.34 -31.34 11.81
CA THR A 374 -1.63 -31.75 12.37
C THR A 374 -2.59 -32.16 11.27
N ASN A 375 -3.53 -33.00 11.59
CA ASN A 375 -4.59 -33.43 10.66
C ASN A 375 -4.04 -33.95 9.32
N VAL A 376 -2.97 -34.77 9.37
CA VAL A 376 -2.39 -35.34 8.16
C VAL A 376 -3.32 -36.43 7.63
N GLU A 377 -3.75 -36.30 6.39
CA GLU A 377 -4.52 -37.28 5.65
C GLU A 377 -3.74 -37.69 4.40
N VAL A 378 -3.45 -38.97 4.25
CA VAL A 378 -2.86 -39.58 3.07
C VAL A 378 -3.92 -40.40 2.35
N GLU A 379 -4.30 -39.98 1.16
CA GLU A 379 -5.25 -40.62 0.28
C GLU A 379 -4.48 -41.51 -0.71
N LEU A 380 -4.56 -42.80 -0.56
CA LEU A 380 -3.86 -43.80 -1.36
C LEU A 380 -4.83 -44.41 -2.35
N PRO A 381 -4.58 -44.38 -3.64
CA PRO A 381 -5.42 -45.03 -4.63
C PRO A 381 -5.33 -46.55 -4.49
N VAL A 382 -6.50 -47.21 -4.57
CA VAL A 382 -6.65 -48.67 -4.50
C VAL A 382 -7.50 -49.09 -5.69
N PRO A 383 -7.31 -50.30 -6.26
CA PRO A 383 -8.18 -50.80 -7.32
C PRO A 383 -9.66 -50.76 -6.92
N ALA A 384 -10.54 -50.43 -7.87
CA ALA A 384 -11.99 -50.27 -7.62
C ALA A 384 -12.69 -51.52 -7.13
N ASP A 385 -12.16 -52.69 -7.48
CA ASP A 385 -12.68 -54.01 -7.09
C ASP A 385 -12.06 -54.56 -5.78
N ALA A 386 -11.23 -53.76 -5.10
CA ALA A 386 -10.58 -54.16 -3.85
C ALA A 386 -11.59 -54.33 -2.72
N THR A 387 -11.53 -55.49 -2.05
CA THR A 387 -12.43 -55.86 -0.97
C THR A 387 -11.67 -56.39 0.25
N ASN A 388 -12.35 -56.44 1.40
CA ASN A 388 -11.85 -57.01 2.66
C ASN A 388 -10.48 -56.46 3.09
N PRO A 389 -10.35 -55.13 3.35
CA PRO A 389 -9.10 -54.54 3.77
C PRO A 389 -8.64 -55.06 5.14
N ASN A 390 -7.42 -55.58 5.21
CA ASN A 390 -6.71 -55.84 6.46
C ASN A 390 -5.59 -54.78 6.59
N VAL A 391 -5.79 -53.78 7.45
CA VAL A 391 -4.88 -52.62 7.53
C VAL A 391 -4.17 -52.58 8.87
N ARG A 392 -2.84 -52.40 8.83
CA ARG A 392 -1.99 -52.18 10.01
C ARG A 392 -1.22 -50.88 9.87
N THR A 393 -1.28 -50.04 10.87
CA THR A 393 -0.60 -48.73 10.90
C THR A 393 0.35 -48.67 12.08
N SER A 394 1.53 -48.05 11.89
CA SER A 394 2.45 -47.76 13.00
C SER A 394 1.97 -46.58 13.83
N MET A 395 1.21 -45.65 13.22
CA MET A 395 0.64 -44.46 13.87
C MET A 395 -0.65 -44.07 13.16
N GLY A 396 -1.62 -43.55 13.95
CA GLY A 396 -2.89 -43.05 13.41
C GLY A 396 -3.90 -44.18 13.13
N SER A 397 -4.85 -43.89 12.26
CA SER A 397 -5.91 -44.80 11.82
C SER A 397 -6.06 -44.77 10.31
N ALA A 398 -6.40 -45.90 9.72
CA ALA A 398 -6.70 -45.94 8.31
C ALA A 398 -8.10 -46.57 8.08
N SER A 399 -8.80 -46.02 7.11
CA SER A 399 -10.13 -46.49 6.69
C SER A 399 -10.20 -46.56 5.17
N TYR A 400 -10.79 -47.66 4.70
CA TYR A 400 -11.08 -47.81 3.28
C TYR A 400 -12.34 -47.05 2.91
N ALA A 401 -12.28 -46.23 1.86
CA ALA A 401 -13.38 -45.48 1.30
C ALA A 401 -13.69 -45.98 -0.13
N PRO A 402 -14.58 -46.93 -0.29
CA PRO A 402 -14.91 -47.51 -1.60
C PRO A 402 -15.51 -46.50 -2.57
N GLU A 403 -16.16 -45.44 -2.06
CA GLU A 403 -16.72 -44.36 -2.88
C GLU A 403 -15.66 -43.57 -3.64
N LYS A 404 -14.41 -43.59 -3.18
CA LYS A 404 -13.27 -42.86 -3.73
C LYS A 404 -12.20 -43.75 -4.32
N ASP A 405 -12.41 -45.06 -4.30
CA ASP A 405 -11.40 -46.07 -4.62
C ASP A 405 -10.07 -45.80 -3.91
N ALA A 406 -10.15 -45.45 -2.62
CA ALA A 406 -9.00 -44.99 -1.87
C ALA A 406 -8.97 -45.49 -0.42
N LEU A 407 -7.75 -45.74 0.07
CA LEU A 407 -7.46 -45.94 1.47
C LEU A 407 -7.03 -44.61 2.09
N ILE A 408 -7.76 -44.12 3.08
CA ILE A 408 -7.50 -42.87 3.77
C ILE A 408 -6.77 -43.12 5.08
N TRP A 409 -5.51 -42.71 5.17
CA TRP A 409 -4.71 -42.83 6.38
C TRP A 409 -4.67 -41.50 7.10
N LYS A 410 -5.16 -41.44 8.36
CA LYS A 410 -5.26 -40.25 9.18
C LYS A 410 -4.27 -40.26 10.34
N ILE A 411 -3.43 -39.25 10.43
CA ILE A 411 -2.44 -39.06 11.50
C ILE A 411 -2.73 -37.73 12.15
N ARG A 412 -3.15 -37.70 13.41
CA ARG A 412 -3.50 -36.46 14.13
C ARG A 412 -2.30 -35.57 14.36
N SER A 413 -1.14 -36.15 14.67
CA SER A 413 0.08 -35.44 15.02
C SER A 413 1.27 -36.14 14.39
N PHE A 414 1.97 -35.42 13.49
CA PHE A 414 3.14 -35.90 12.78
C PHE A 414 4.32 -35.01 13.04
N PRO A 415 5.19 -35.29 14.02
CA PRO A 415 6.37 -34.49 14.33
C PRO A 415 7.40 -34.51 13.20
N GLY A 416 8.20 -33.41 13.10
CA GLY A 416 9.27 -33.31 12.12
C GLY A 416 10.35 -34.39 12.29
N GLY A 417 10.94 -34.83 11.18
CA GLY A 417 11.99 -35.84 11.15
C GLY A 417 11.54 -37.28 11.46
N LYS A 418 10.24 -37.52 11.64
CA LYS A 418 9.70 -38.87 11.93
C LYS A 418 9.25 -39.58 10.66
N GLU A 419 9.14 -40.87 10.75
CA GLU A 419 8.72 -41.78 9.71
C GLU A 419 7.69 -42.76 10.26
N TYR A 420 6.61 -42.98 9.53
CA TYR A 420 5.56 -43.89 9.86
C TYR A 420 5.24 -44.81 8.68
N MET A 421 4.76 -46.02 8.99
CA MET A 421 4.45 -47.05 8.00
C MET A 421 3.00 -47.51 8.13
N LEU A 422 2.42 -47.79 6.97
CA LEU A 422 1.13 -48.45 6.82
C LEU A 422 1.30 -49.68 5.93
N ARG A 423 0.68 -50.77 6.30
CA ARG A 423 0.60 -51.99 5.50
C ARG A 423 -0.88 -52.39 5.36
N ALA A 424 -1.33 -52.51 4.12
CA ALA A 424 -2.69 -52.82 3.79
C ALA A 424 -2.74 -54.03 2.83
N GLU A 425 -3.59 -54.97 3.12
CA GLU A 425 -3.82 -56.15 2.31
C GLU A 425 -5.27 -56.14 1.82
N PHE A 426 -5.47 -56.33 0.51
CA PHE A 426 -6.78 -56.38 -0.14
C PHE A 426 -6.96 -57.67 -0.94
N ARG A 427 -8.20 -58.12 -1.05
CA ARG A 427 -8.59 -59.18 -1.97
C ARG A 427 -9.21 -58.59 -3.21
N LEU A 428 -8.85 -59.14 -4.37
CA LEU A 428 -9.40 -58.79 -5.68
C LEU A 428 -10.30 -59.94 -6.13
N PRO A 429 -11.61 -59.74 -6.29
CA PRO A 429 -12.52 -60.81 -6.72
C PRO A 429 -12.43 -61.09 -8.22
N SER A 430 -11.95 -60.14 -9.01
CA SER A 430 -11.84 -60.25 -10.46
C SER A 430 -10.49 -60.84 -10.88
N ILE A 431 -10.46 -61.75 -11.85
CA ILE A 431 -9.24 -62.17 -12.54
C ILE A 431 -8.87 -61.02 -13.49
N VAL A 432 -7.84 -60.28 -13.17
CA VAL A 432 -7.34 -59.24 -14.08
C VAL A 432 -6.63 -59.95 -15.25
N ASP A 433 -7.21 -59.87 -16.46
CA ASP A 433 -6.56 -60.34 -17.68
C ASP A 433 -5.29 -59.53 -17.92
N GLU A 434 -4.17 -60.17 -18.22
CA GLU A 434 -2.84 -59.55 -18.41
C GLU A 434 -2.74 -58.57 -19.58
N GLU A 435 -3.79 -58.41 -20.38
CA GLU A 435 -3.87 -57.51 -21.55
C GLU A 435 -4.52 -56.12 -21.27
N ALA A 436 -4.92 -55.84 -20.02
CA ALA A 436 -5.43 -54.49 -19.69
C ALA A 436 -4.31 -53.47 -19.83
N THR A 437 -4.51 -52.50 -20.73
CA THR A 437 -3.67 -51.30 -20.88
C THR A 437 -3.31 -50.75 -19.51
N PRO A 438 -2.03 -50.32 -19.29
CA PRO A 438 -1.62 -49.83 -17.98
C PRO A 438 -2.51 -48.62 -17.60
N GLU A 439 -3.49 -48.83 -16.76
CA GLU A 439 -4.29 -47.80 -16.17
C GLU A 439 -3.33 -46.78 -15.53
N ARG A 440 -3.47 -45.53 -15.90
CA ARG A 440 -2.72 -44.45 -15.24
C ARG A 440 -3.07 -44.47 -13.76
N LYS A 441 -2.16 -45.03 -12.95
CA LYS A 441 -2.34 -45.06 -11.50
C LYS A 441 -2.61 -43.64 -10.99
N ALA A 442 -3.68 -43.50 -10.21
CA ALA A 442 -4.02 -42.21 -9.59
C ALA A 442 -2.90 -41.78 -8.63
N PRO A 443 -2.64 -40.46 -8.45
CA PRO A 443 -1.61 -40.00 -7.54
C PRO A 443 -2.02 -40.20 -6.08
N ILE A 444 -1.02 -40.35 -5.21
CA ILE A 444 -1.20 -40.25 -3.76
C ILE A 444 -1.45 -38.76 -3.44
N ARG A 445 -2.55 -38.46 -2.77
CA ARG A 445 -2.85 -37.10 -2.30
C ARG A 445 -2.58 -36.97 -0.82
N VAL A 446 -1.93 -35.85 -0.43
CA VAL A 446 -1.60 -35.61 0.97
C VAL A 446 -2.20 -34.29 1.40
N LYS A 447 -2.92 -34.28 2.53
CA LYS A 447 -3.42 -33.07 3.21
C LYS A 447 -2.75 -32.99 4.56
N PHE A 448 -2.35 -31.78 4.95
CA PHE A 448 -1.75 -31.51 6.26
C PHE A 448 -1.86 -30.03 6.61
N GLU A 449 -1.67 -29.71 7.87
CA GLU A 449 -1.55 -28.37 8.40
C GLU A 449 -0.38 -28.34 9.38
N ILE A 450 0.54 -27.34 9.21
CA ILE A 450 1.67 -27.13 10.11
C ILE A 450 1.51 -25.74 10.74
N PRO A 451 1.08 -25.66 12.01
CA PRO A 451 0.97 -24.40 12.72
C PRO A 451 2.35 -23.83 13.06
N TYR A 452 2.42 -22.49 13.18
CA TYR A 452 3.63 -21.73 13.51
C TYR A 452 4.82 -21.96 12.56
N PHE A 453 4.52 -22.26 11.31
CA PHE A 453 5.51 -22.58 10.29
C PHE A 453 5.19 -21.89 8.97
N THR A 454 6.22 -21.39 8.28
CA THR A 454 6.16 -20.87 6.90
C THR A 454 7.21 -21.56 6.06
N VAL A 455 6.84 -21.95 4.85
CA VAL A 455 7.76 -22.57 3.88
C VAL A 455 8.62 -21.52 3.22
N SER A 456 8.04 -20.38 2.88
CA SER A 456 8.73 -19.23 2.28
C SER A 456 9.76 -18.59 3.21
N GLY A 457 9.57 -18.73 4.51
CA GLY A 457 10.31 -17.98 5.51
C GLY A 457 9.81 -16.55 5.72
N ILE A 458 8.61 -16.21 5.24
CA ILE A 458 7.99 -14.90 5.49
C ILE A 458 7.84 -14.66 6.98
N GLN A 459 8.16 -13.45 7.40
CA GLN A 459 8.04 -13.00 8.78
C GLN A 459 7.49 -11.59 8.84
N VAL A 460 6.49 -11.39 9.67
CA VAL A 460 6.01 -10.07 10.04
C VAL A 460 6.99 -9.45 11.02
N ARG A 461 7.62 -8.35 10.62
CA ARG A 461 8.60 -7.63 11.46
C ARG A 461 7.91 -6.73 12.45
N TYR A 462 6.87 -6.06 12.01
CA TYR A 462 6.02 -5.23 12.84
C TYR A 462 4.62 -5.11 12.24
N LEU A 463 3.65 -4.97 13.11
CA LEU A 463 2.30 -4.55 12.81
C LEU A 463 1.98 -3.41 13.79
N LYS A 464 2.00 -2.16 13.28
CA LYS A 464 1.72 -0.96 14.08
C LYS A 464 0.32 -0.47 13.76
N ILE A 465 -0.43 -0.16 14.79
CA ILE A 465 -1.74 0.46 14.70
C ILE A 465 -1.56 1.89 15.18
N ILE A 466 -1.87 2.85 14.30
CA ILE A 466 -1.75 4.29 14.56
C ILE A 466 -3.17 4.80 14.71
N GLU A 467 -3.45 5.33 15.87
CA GLU A 467 -4.75 5.77 16.26
C GLU A 467 -4.62 7.02 17.15
N LYS A 468 -5.50 8.00 16.96
CA LYS A 468 -5.38 9.32 17.61
C LYS A 468 -6.10 9.40 18.96
N SER A 469 -7.07 8.51 19.23
CA SER A 469 -7.86 8.52 20.47
C SER A 469 -7.16 7.85 21.66
N GLY A 470 -5.94 7.29 21.46
CA GLY A 470 -5.07 6.81 22.52
C GLY A 470 -5.41 5.45 23.11
N TYR A 471 -6.27 4.64 22.48
CA TYR A 471 -6.49 3.27 22.93
C TYR A 471 -5.35 2.33 22.54
N GLN A 472 -5.11 1.30 23.34
CA GLN A 472 -4.15 0.25 22.99
C GLN A 472 -4.85 -0.84 22.20
N ALA A 473 -4.34 -1.14 20.99
CA ALA A 473 -4.76 -2.29 20.22
C ALA A 473 -3.68 -3.38 20.31
N LEU A 474 -4.13 -4.64 20.44
CA LEU A 474 -3.26 -5.80 20.54
C LEU A 474 -3.19 -6.54 19.21
N PRO A 475 -2.03 -6.53 18.53
CA PRO A 475 -1.83 -7.31 17.31
C PRO A 475 -1.43 -8.75 17.62
N TRP A 476 -2.08 -9.70 16.98
CA TRP A 476 -1.77 -11.12 17.04
C TRP A 476 -1.38 -11.64 15.66
N VAL A 477 -0.25 -12.33 15.57
CA VAL A 477 0.24 -12.89 14.30
C VAL A 477 0.38 -14.40 14.41
N ARG A 478 -0.24 -15.14 13.47
CA ARG A 478 -0.10 -16.59 13.36
C ARG A 478 0.44 -16.94 11.98
N TYR A 479 1.17 -18.06 11.93
CA TYR A 479 1.70 -18.63 10.71
C TYR A 479 1.14 -20.04 10.55
N ILE A 480 0.66 -20.37 9.37
CA ILE A 480 0.05 -21.67 9.07
C ILE A 480 0.50 -22.08 7.67
N THR A 481 1.08 -23.28 7.55
CA THR A 481 1.35 -23.89 6.26
C THR A 481 0.44 -25.10 6.09
N MET A 482 -0.23 -25.19 4.95
CA MET A 482 -1.11 -26.29 4.61
C MET A 482 -0.78 -26.90 3.25
N ALA A 483 -1.23 -28.11 3.01
CA ALA A 483 -1.21 -28.70 1.68
C ALA A 483 -2.24 -27.99 0.79
N GLY A 484 -1.81 -27.58 -0.41
CA GLY A 484 -2.68 -27.20 -1.52
C GLY A 484 -2.92 -28.41 -2.43
N GLU A 485 -2.59 -28.27 -3.71
CA GLU A 485 -2.52 -29.41 -4.64
C GLU A 485 -1.23 -30.20 -4.37
N TYR A 486 -1.33 -31.25 -3.56
CA TYR A 486 -0.16 -32.02 -3.12
C TYR A 486 -0.29 -33.48 -3.58
N GLU A 487 0.36 -33.80 -4.70
CA GLU A 487 0.25 -35.07 -5.40
C GLU A 487 1.61 -35.74 -5.63
N LEU A 488 1.70 -37.03 -5.23
CA LEU A 488 2.90 -37.86 -5.36
C LEU A 488 2.57 -39.08 -6.20
N ARG A 489 3.28 -39.32 -7.29
CA ARG A 489 3.10 -40.49 -8.16
C ARG A 489 4.17 -41.54 -7.91
N LEU A 490 4.40 -41.85 -6.66
CA LEU A 490 5.43 -42.79 -6.19
C LEU A 490 4.78 -44.15 -5.83
N ILE A 491 4.21 -44.81 -6.85
CA ILE A 491 3.59 -46.10 -6.72
C ILE A 491 4.15 -47.07 -7.76
#